data_bd29e67b27cfd564f680d61f2509f0de
#
_entry.id   bd29e67b27cfd564f680d61f2509f0de
#
_cell.length_a   1.000
_cell.length_b   1.000
_cell.length_c   1.000
_cell.angle_alpha   90.00
_cell.angle_beta   90.00
_cell.angle_gamma   90.00
#
_symmetry.space_group_name_H-M   'P 1'
#
loop_
_entity.id
_entity.type
_entity.pdbx_description
1 polymer ?
#
loop_
_entity_poly.entity_id
_entity_poly.type
_entity_poly.pdbx_seq_one_letter_code
_entity_poly.pdbx_strand_id
1 'polypeptide(L)'
;VGSEMCIRDRLKGLLVIGAFLIIAYIFKMNTILWIVSKLASALITAIVVIFQPELRKVVEQLGQKKIMASIFPFDSGKEVKERFTDKTVNELIKACFDMGEVKTGALIVIEQEIRLDEYVRTGINVDALLTSQLLINIFEHNTPLHDGAVIVRGNRIVAATCYLPLSDNMELSKQLGTRHRAGVGISEVTDSVTIIVSEETGQVSVAQNGRLLRNISSSQLREV
;
A
#
# COMPACT_ATOMS: atom_id res chain seq x y z
N VAL A 1 21.33 -15.77 -21.44
CA VAL A 1 22.13 -17.02 -21.53
C VAL A 1 22.64 -17.48 -20.15
N GLY A 2 22.75 -16.61 -19.14
CA GLY A 2 23.28 -16.97 -17.80
C GLY A 2 22.26 -17.62 -16.82
N SER A 3 20.96 -17.38 -16.96
CA SER A 3 19.98 -17.85 -15.97
C SER A 3 19.53 -19.30 -16.18
N GLU A 4 19.49 -19.78 -17.40
CA GLU A 4 19.07 -21.17 -17.70
C GLU A 4 20.13 -22.21 -17.29
N MET A 5 21.42 -21.85 -17.36
CA MET A 5 22.49 -22.72 -16.91
C MET A 5 22.48 -22.93 -15.39
N CYS A 6 22.15 -21.88 -14.64
CA CYS A 6 22.08 -21.93 -13.18
C CYS A 6 20.90 -22.78 -12.67
N ILE A 7 19.78 -22.77 -13.36
CA ILE A 7 18.58 -23.57 -13.01
C ILE A 7 18.86 -25.06 -13.28
N ARG A 8 19.49 -25.39 -14.41
CA ARG A 8 19.80 -26.77 -14.79
C ARG A 8 20.81 -27.45 -13.85
N ASP A 9 21.78 -26.69 -13.35
CA ASP A 9 22.77 -27.22 -12.39
C ASP A 9 22.17 -27.42 -10.99
N ARG A 10 21.25 -26.54 -10.57
CA ARG A 10 20.50 -26.72 -9.33
C ARG A 10 19.56 -27.94 -9.41
N LEU A 11 18.93 -28.14 -10.54
CA LEU A 11 18.07 -29.32 -10.76
C LEU A 11 18.86 -30.63 -10.72
N LYS A 12 20.08 -30.66 -11.31
CA LYS A 12 20.98 -31.82 -11.23
C LYS A 12 21.40 -32.13 -9.79
N GLY A 13 21.74 -31.09 -9.00
CA GLY A 13 22.07 -31.26 -7.59
C GLY A 13 20.91 -31.87 -6.79
N LEU A 14 19.68 -31.42 -7.04
CA LEU A 14 18.48 -31.95 -6.40
C LEU A 14 18.21 -33.41 -6.78
N LEU A 15 18.42 -33.77 -8.05
CA LEU A 15 18.30 -35.15 -8.54
C LEU A 15 19.33 -36.09 -7.89
N VAL A 16 20.58 -35.62 -7.73
CA VAL A 16 21.64 -36.42 -7.07
C VAL A 16 21.30 -36.68 -5.61
N ILE A 17 20.81 -35.67 -4.88
CA ILE A 17 20.38 -35.83 -3.48
C ILE A 17 19.18 -36.77 -3.41
N GLY A 18 18.19 -36.65 -4.30
CA GLY A 18 17.05 -37.54 -4.37
C GLY A 18 17.44 -38.99 -4.65
N ALA A 19 18.34 -39.22 -5.62
CA ALA A 19 18.86 -40.55 -5.92
C ALA A 19 19.61 -41.16 -4.74
N PHE A 20 20.44 -40.39 -4.02
CA PHE A 20 21.12 -40.81 -2.83
C PHE A 20 20.15 -41.25 -1.71
N LEU A 21 19.08 -40.49 -1.49
CA LEU A 21 18.06 -40.85 -0.48
C LEU A 21 17.31 -42.14 -0.85
N ILE A 22 17.00 -42.35 -2.15
CA ILE A 22 16.36 -43.54 -2.65
C ILE A 22 17.29 -44.76 -2.40
N ILE A 23 18.57 -44.66 -2.69
CA ILE A 23 19.57 -45.69 -2.44
C ILE A 23 19.67 -45.98 -0.93
N ALA A 24 19.75 -44.96 -0.08
CA ALA A 24 19.81 -45.11 1.37
C ALA A 24 18.53 -45.80 1.91
N TYR A 25 17.38 -45.57 1.32
CA TYR A 25 16.12 -46.24 1.66
C TYR A 25 16.13 -47.70 1.27
N ILE A 26 16.60 -48.04 0.06
CA ILE A 26 16.68 -49.45 -0.43
C ILE A 26 17.61 -50.28 0.43
N PHE A 27 18.78 -49.73 0.81
CA PHE A 27 19.76 -50.39 1.66
C PHE A 27 19.43 -50.36 3.16
N LYS A 28 18.23 -49.87 3.54
CA LYS A 28 17.76 -49.76 4.94
C LYS A 28 18.77 -49.09 5.88
N MET A 29 19.43 -48.03 5.40
CA MET A 29 20.40 -47.27 6.18
C MET A 29 19.68 -46.33 7.17
N ASN A 30 19.09 -46.90 8.21
CA ASN A 30 18.22 -46.20 9.16
C ASN A 30 18.90 -44.99 9.83
N THR A 31 20.20 -45.05 10.09
CA THR A 31 20.95 -43.93 10.68
C THR A 31 20.98 -42.71 9.80
N ILE A 32 21.20 -42.89 8.48
CA ILE A 32 21.24 -41.82 7.53
C ILE A 32 19.82 -41.18 7.38
N LEU A 33 18.80 -42.03 7.25
CA LEU A 33 17.41 -41.56 7.15
C LEU A 33 16.99 -40.82 8.44
N TRP A 34 17.40 -41.25 9.59
CA TRP A 34 17.12 -40.58 10.85
C TRP A 34 17.82 -39.21 10.94
N ILE A 35 19.09 -39.10 10.57
CA ILE A 35 19.84 -37.84 10.54
C ILE A 35 19.16 -36.86 9.56
N VAL A 36 18.84 -37.32 8.35
CA VAL A 36 18.19 -36.47 7.31
C VAL A 36 16.84 -35.97 7.78
N SER A 37 16.02 -36.83 8.43
CA SER A 37 14.71 -36.41 8.97
C SER A 37 14.85 -35.34 10.07
N LYS A 38 15.84 -35.46 10.96
CA LYS A 38 16.12 -34.45 12.00
C LYS A 38 16.62 -33.13 11.41
N LEU A 39 17.52 -33.19 10.42
CA LEU A 39 17.99 -32.02 9.68
C LEU A 39 16.85 -31.35 8.91
N ALA A 40 15.99 -32.11 8.23
CA ALA A 40 14.84 -31.58 7.51
C ALA A 40 13.87 -30.85 8.45
N SER A 41 13.56 -31.44 9.61
CA SER A 41 12.72 -30.81 10.62
C SER A 41 13.30 -29.48 11.14
N ALA A 42 14.60 -29.46 11.46
CA ALA A 42 15.28 -28.25 11.90
C ALA A 42 15.28 -27.16 10.80
N LEU A 43 15.47 -27.55 9.54
CA LEU A 43 15.51 -26.66 8.39
C LEU A 43 14.12 -26.05 8.11
N ILE A 44 13.06 -26.85 8.20
CA ILE A 44 11.67 -26.36 8.09
C ILE A 44 11.38 -25.34 9.19
N THR A 45 11.76 -25.63 10.43
CA THR A 45 11.57 -24.70 11.55
C THR A 45 12.34 -23.39 11.31
N ALA A 46 13.60 -23.48 10.86
CA ALA A 46 14.40 -22.29 10.55
C ALA A 46 13.77 -21.46 9.43
N ILE A 47 13.27 -22.09 8.36
CA ILE A 47 12.57 -21.41 7.27
C ILE A 47 11.34 -20.66 7.79
N VAL A 48 10.49 -21.31 8.59
CA VAL A 48 9.28 -20.69 9.16
C VAL A 48 9.64 -19.47 10.00
N VAL A 49 10.69 -19.56 10.83
CA VAL A 49 11.15 -18.44 11.67
C VAL A 49 11.69 -17.28 10.83
N ILE A 50 12.49 -17.57 9.80
CA ILE A 50 13.07 -16.55 8.92
C ILE A 50 11.97 -15.83 8.11
N PHE A 51 10.99 -16.57 7.61
CA PHE A 51 9.89 -16.02 6.81
C PHE A 51 8.68 -15.55 7.63
N GLN A 52 8.75 -15.62 8.97
CA GLN A 52 7.67 -15.18 9.85
C GLN A 52 7.16 -13.77 9.53
N PRO A 53 8.01 -12.72 9.31
CA PRO A 53 7.54 -11.37 9.00
C PRO A 53 6.85 -11.30 7.63
N GLU A 54 7.33 -12.03 6.63
CA GLU A 54 6.73 -12.08 5.30
C GLU A 54 5.40 -12.83 5.31
N LEU A 55 5.33 -13.96 6.03
CA LEU A 55 4.10 -14.73 6.19
C LEU A 55 3.03 -13.91 6.91
N ARG A 56 3.41 -13.10 7.91
CA ARG A 56 2.48 -12.21 8.60
C ARG A 56 1.87 -11.20 7.63
N LYS A 57 2.69 -10.55 6.79
CA LYS A 57 2.19 -9.60 5.76
C LYS A 57 1.25 -10.27 4.76
N VAL A 58 1.59 -11.48 4.31
CA VAL A 58 0.73 -12.24 3.38
C VAL A 58 -0.60 -12.62 4.03
N VAL A 59 -0.58 -13.06 5.29
CA VAL A 59 -1.82 -13.40 6.02
C VAL A 59 -2.67 -12.15 6.29
N GLU A 60 -2.07 -11.02 6.63
CA GLU A 60 -2.77 -9.75 6.76
C GLU A 60 -3.42 -9.32 5.42
N GLN A 61 -2.70 -9.41 4.31
CA GLN A 61 -3.23 -9.11 2.97
C GLN A 61 -4.32 -10.09 2.52
N LEU A 62 -4.21 -11.37 2.86
CA LEU A 62 -5.25 -12.37 2.58
C LEU A 62 -6.48 -12.19 3.48
N GLY A 63 -6.29 -11.77 4.72
CA GLY A 63 -7.39 -11.45 5.64
C GLY A 63 -8.20 -10.22 5.21
N GLN A 64 -7.55 -9.26 4.53
CA GLN A 64 -8.19 -8.05 4.00
C GLN A 64 -8.92 -8.30 2.67
N LYS A 65 -8.50 -9.28 1.87
CA LYS A 65 -9.21 -9.68 0.66
C LYS A 65 -10.40 -10.56 1.04
N LYS A 66 -11.60 -10.19 0.59
CA LYS A 66 -12.93 -10.81 0.76
C LYS A 66 -13.05 -12.35 0.71
N ILE A 67 -11.95 -13.11 0.70
CA ILE A 67 -11.95 -14.57 0.63
C ILE A 67 -12.52 -15.17 1.93
N MET A 68 -12.29 -14.54 3.09
CA MET A 68 -12.86 -15.01 4.38
C MET A 68 -14.35 -14.73 4.52
N ALA A 69 -14.86 -13.66 3.93
CA ALA A 69 -16.30 -13.32 3.98
C ALA A 69 -17.16 -14.31 3.17
N SER A 70 -16.56 -15.06 2.23
CA SER A 70 -17.25 -16.06 1.41
C SER A 70 -17.33 -17.45 2.09
N ILE A 71 -16.47 -17.70 3.10
CA ILE A 71 -16.37 -19.04 3.73
C ILE A 71 -17.07 -19.06 5.11
N PHE A 72 -17.07 -17.95 5.82
CA PHE A 72 -17.76 -17.82 7.11
C PHE A 72 -18.63 -16.56 7.14
N PRO A 73 -19.94 -16.66 6.97
CA PRO A 73 -20.86 -15.55 7.24
C PRO A 73 -20.99 -15.37 8.76
N PHE A 74 -19.91 -15.02 9.44
CA PHE A 74 -19.98 -14.53 10.81
C PHE A 74 -20.35 -13.07 10.75
N ASP A 75 -21.49 -12.75 11.30
CA ASP A 75 -22.08 -11.41 11.43
C ASP A 75 -21.14 -10.51 12.28
N SER A 76 -20.07 -10.07 11.68
CA SER A 76 -19.27 -8.96 12.19
C SER A 76 -20.06 -7.72 11.84
N GLY A 77 -20.62 -7.07 12.85
CA GLY A 77 -21.48 -5.91 12.74
C GLY A 77 -21.07 -5.03 11.56
N LYS A 78 -22.05 -4.76 10.70
CA LYS A 78 -21.93 -3.82 9.59
C LYS A 78 -21.31 -2.53 10.10
N GLU A 79 -19.98 -2.41 10.05
CA GLU A 79 -19.40 -1.09 9.83
C GLU A 79 -20.00 -0.66 8.49
N VAL A 80 -20.99 0.21 8.57
CA VAL A 80 -21.58 0.87 7.40
C VAL A 80 -20.38 1.56 6.76
N LYS A 81 -19.90 0.98 5.64
CA LYS A 81 -18.89 1.60 4.80
C LYS A 81 -19.53 2.93 4.40
N GLU A 82 -19.19 4.00 5.13
CA GLU A 82 -19.68 5.34 4.80
C GLU A 82 -19.11 5.64 3.40
N ARG A 83 -19.92 5.37 2.40
CA ARG A 83 -19.62 5.76 1.03
C ARG A 83 -19.50 7.28 1.02
N PHE A 84 -18.54 7.78 0.26
CA PHE A 84 -18.46 9.20 -0.04
C PHE A 84 -19.83 9.70 -0.48
N THR A 85 -20.33 10.72 0.20
CA THR A 85 -21.55 11.39 -0.25
C THR A 85 -21.19 12.35 -1.39
N ASP A 86 -22.13 12.59 -2.31
CA ASP A 86 -21.92 13.58 -3.38
C ASP A 86 -21.51 14.96 -2.84
N LYS A 87 -21.99 15.29 -1.63
CA LYS A 87 -21.58 16.50 -0.93
C LYS A 87 -20.09 16.48 -0.62
N THR A 88 -19.57 15.39 -0.06
CA THR A 88 -18.15 15.24 0.30
C THR A 88 -17.26 15.30 -0.95
N VAL A 89 -17.68 14.64 -2.04
CA VAL A 89 -16.96 14.71 -3.32
C VAL A 89 -16.90 16.15 -3.84
N ASN A 90 -18.01 16.88 -3.79
CA ASN A 90 -18.04 18.29 -4.21
C ASN A 90 -17.15 19.18 -3.35
N GLU A 91 -17.14 19.00 -2.03
CA GLU A 91 -16.27 19.73 -1.09
C GLU A 91 -14.79 19.44 -1.37
N LEU A 92 -14.46 18.17 -1.63
CA LEU A 92 -13.10 17.75 -1.94
C LEU A 92 -12.60 18.36 -3.27
N ILE A 93 -13.41 18.25 -4.33
CA ILE A 93 -13.11 18.83 -5.65
C ILE A 93 -12.91 20.34 -5.50
N LYS A 94 -13.85 21.01 -4.84
CA LYS A 94 -13.77 22.45 -4.61
C LYS A 94 -12.48 22.84 -3.92
N ALA A 95 -12.13 22.18 -2.80
CA ALA A 95 -10.89 22.45 -2.07
C ALA A 95 -9.64 22.28 -2.95
N CYS A 96 -9.56 21.20 -3.74
CA CYS A 96 -8.41 20.95 -4.60
C CYS A 96 -8.21 22.04 -5.66
N PHE A 97 -9.29 22.51 -6.29
CA PHE A 97 -9.18 23.54 -7.32
C PHE A 97 -9.00 24.94 -6.72
N ASP A 98 -9.66 25.29 -5.60
CA ASP A 98 -9.43 26.54 -4.88
C ASP A 98 -7.95 26.64 -4.42
N MET A 99 -7.37 25.56 -3.87
CA MET A 99 -5.94 25.50 -3.52
C MET A 99 -5.04 25.59 -4.75
N GLY A 100 -5.46 24.98 -5.87
CA GLY A 100 -4.72 25.07 -7.14
C GLY A 100 -4.62 26.49 -7.68
N GLU A 101 -5.70 27.29 -7.61
CA GLU A 101 -5.72 28.68 -8.05
C GLU A 101 -4.69 29.55 -7.30
N VAL A 102 -4.53 29.31 -6.02
CA VAL A 102 -3.57 30.05 -5.15
C VAL A 102 -2.22 29.34 -5.01
N LYS A 103 -2.04 28.21 -5.72
CA LYS A 103 -0.83 27.36 -5.68
C LYS A 103 -0.47 26.86 -4.27
N THR A 104 -1.45 26.57 -3.47
CA THR A 104 -1.27 25.86 -2.20
C THR A 104 -1.09 24.37 -2.48
N GLY A 105 0.08 23.81 -2.14
CA GLY A 105 0.36 22.39 -2.33
C GLY A 105 -0.42 21.51 -1.38
N ALA A 106 -1.07 20.47 -1.89
CA ALA A 106 -1.83 19.53 -1.06
C ALA A 106 -1.57 18.08 -1.46
N LEU A 107 -1.66 17.18 -0.47
CA LEU A 107 -1.54 15.73 -0.63
C LEU A 107 -2.66 15.06 0.17
N ILE A 108 -3.68 14.55 -0.53
CA ILE A 108 -4.89 14.00 0.06
C ILE A 108 -5.02 12.54 -0.35
N VAL A 109 -5.02 11.62 0.62
CA VAL A 109 -5.13 10.17 0.40
C VAL A 109 -6.51 9.70 0.80
N ILE A 110 -7.22 9.12 -0.14
CA ILE A 110 -8.55 8.57 0.05
C ILE A 110 -8.40 7.07 0.31
N GLU A 111 -8.69 6.65 1.54
CA GLU A 111 -8.69 5.24 1.94
C GLU A 111 -9.81 4.48 1.21
N GLN A 112 -9.46 3.31 0.65
CA GLN A 112 -10.41 2.43 -0.03
C GLN A 112 -10.67 1.15 0.78
N GLU A 113 -10.31 -0.04 0.25
CA GLU A 113 -10.49 -1.32 0.95
C GLU A 113 -9.37 -1.56 1.99
N ILE A 114 -8.13 -1.15 1.65
CA ILE A 114 -6.97 -1.34 2.50
C ILE A 114 -6.91 -0.21 3.52
N ARG A 115 -6.93 -0.59 4.82
CA ARG A 115 -6.84 0.36 5.93
C ARG A 115 -5.47 1.02 5.99
N LEU A 116 -5.45 2.33 6.17
CA LEU A 116 -4.23 3.14 6.26
C LEU A 116 -3.82 3.45 7.70
N ASP A 117 -4.23 2.63 8.67
CA ASP A 117 -3.99 2.89 10.09
C ASP A 117 -2.50 3.01 10.45
N GLU A 118 -1.61 2.34 9.71
CA GLU A 118 -0.16 2.45 9.86
C GLU A 118 0.32 3.88 9.57
N TYR A 119 -0.21 4.50 8.51
CA TYR A 119 0.14 5.87 8.11
C TYR A 119 -0.58 6.90 8.99
N VAL A 120 -1.83 6.65 9.37
CA VAL A 120 -2.60 7.51 10.30
C VAL A 120 -1.84 7.73 11.60
N ARG A 121 -1.19 6.69 12.15
CA ARG A 121 -0.41 6.76 13.40
C ARG A 121 0.82 7.68 13.32
N THR A 122 1.29 7.98 12.12
CA THR A 122 2.44 8.90 11.93
C THR A 122 2.03 10.36 11.96
N GLY A 123 0.75 10.65 11.79
CA GLY A 123 0.19 12.00 11.71
C GLY A 123 -0.50 12.46 12.98
N ILE A 124 -1.16 13.59 12.86
CA ILE A 124 -1.96 14.22 13.91
C ILE A 124 -3.41 13.87 13.67
N ASN A 125 -4.08 13.28 14.67
CA ASN A 125 -5.49 12.91 14.59
C ASN A 125 -6.37 14.16 14.50
N VAL A 126 -7.23 14.24 13.48
CA VAL A 126 -8.16 15.34 13.24
C VAL A 126 -9.60 14.95 13.53
N ASP A 127 -9.99 13.77 13.06
CA ASP A 127 -11.33 13.17 13.22
C ASP A 127 -12.49 14.15 13.00
N ALA A 128 -12.53 14.82 11.85
CA ALA A 128 -13.53 15.83 11.51
C ALA A 128 -14.23 15.51 10.18
N LEU A 129 -15.45 16.04 10.00
CA LEU A 129 -16.14 15.98 8.72
C LEU A 129 -15.34 16.73 7.65
N LEU A 130 -15.22 16.13 6.46
CA LEU A 130 -14.56 16.74 5.34
C LEU A 130 -15.39 17.93 4.80
N THR A 131 -14.79 19.11 4.84
CA THR A 131 -15.30 20.33 4.20
C THR A 131 -14.17 21.01 3.44
N SER A 132 -14.50 21.76 2.38
CA SER A 132 -13.50 22.49 1.61
C SER A 132 -12.72 23.48 2.46
N GLN A 133 -13.39 24.16 3.37
CA GLN A 133 -12.76 25.13 4.29
C GLN A 133 -11.75 24.47 5.22
N LEU A 134 -12.08 23.28 5.75
CA LEU A 134 -11.17 22.55 6.65
C LEU A 134 -9.92 22.10 5.90
N LEU A 135 -10.07 21.53 4.69
CA LEU A 135 -8.94 21.12 3.85
C LEU A 135 -8.02 22.30 3.51
N ILE A 136 -8.58 23.43 3.08
CA ILE A 136 -7.82 24.65 2.77
C ILE A 136 -7.05 25.12 4.02
N ASN A 137 -7.67 25.15 5.19
CA ASN A 137 -7.02 25.54 6.43
C ASN A 137 -5.90 24.57 6.87
N ILE A 138 -6.06 23.26 6.62
CA ILE A 138 -5.02 22.28 6.93
C ILE A 138 -3.77 22.52 6.08
N PHE A 139 -3.95 22.80 4.77
CA PHE A 139 -2.83 22.97 3.84
C PHE A 139 -2.32 24.43 3.74
N GLU A 140 -2.91 25.35 4.51
CA GLU A 140 -2.44 26.74 4.55
C GLU A 140 -0.97 26.79 5.04
N HIS A 141 -0.16 27.59 4.35
CA HIS A 141 1.27 27.72 4.65
C HIS A 141 1.53 28.15 6.09
N ASN A 142 2.61 27.64 6.67
CA ASN A 142 3.04 27.94 8.03
C ASN A 142 2.05 27.52 9.14
N THR A 143 1.12 26.60 8.85
CA THR A 143 0.30 25.97 9.89
C THR A 143 0.95 24.64 10.34
N PRO A 144 0.68 24.17 11.57
CA PRO A 144 1.25 22.91 12.05
C PRO A 144 0.80 21.67 11.28
N LEU A 145 -0.27 21.75 10.45
CA LEU A 145 -0.87 20.60 9.79
C LEU A 145 -0.55 20.50 8.30
N HIS A 146 0.14 21.50 7.70
CA HIS A 146 0.30 21.58 6.25
C HIS A 146 1.37 20.64 5.65
N ASP A 147 2.35 20.22 6.46
CA ASP A 147 3.46 19.39 5.99
C ASP A 147 3.15 17.91 6.17
N GLY A 148 2.89 17.23 5.06
CA GLY A 148 2.53 15.81 5.00
C GLY A 148 1.22 15.56 4.27
N ALA A 149 0.67 14.37 4.45
CA ALA A 149 -0.56 13.95 3.82
C ALA A 149 -1.76 14.04 4.76
N VAL A 150 -2.92 14.32 4.18
CA VAL A 150 -4.22 14.18 4.84
C VAL A 150 -4.80 12.83 4.44
N ILE A 151 -5.23 12.03 5.40
CA ILE A 151 -5.92 10.76 5.17
C ILE A 151 -7.41 10.94 5.40
N VAL A 152 -8.18 10.57 4.37
CA VAL A 152 -9.64 10.66 4.33
C VAL A 152 -10.22 9.25 4.32
N ARG A 153 -11.17 8.99 5.22
CA ARG A 153 -11.92 7.74 5.32
C ARG A 153 -13.41 8.06 5.28
N GLY A 154 -14.09 7.58 4.24
CA GLY A 154 -15.48 7.97 4.00
C GLY A 154 -15.64 9.50 3.96
N ASN A 155 -16.55 10.03 4.74
CA ASN A 155 -16.83 11.47 4.77
C ASN A 155 -15.97 12.26 5.78
N ARG A 156 -14.92 11.64 6.35
CA ARG A 156 -14.14 12.26 7.43
C ARG A 156 -12.66 12.36 7.09
N ILE A 157 -12.04 13.45 7.52
CA ILE A 157 -10.60 13.62 7.64
C ILE A 157 -10.17 12.91 8.93
N VAL A 158 -9.39 11.83 8.80
CA VAL A 158 -8.94 11.03 9.97
C VAL A 158 -7.72 11.67 10.61
N ALA A 159 -6.70 11.97 9.80
CA ALA A 159 -5.46 12.55 10.27
C ALA A 159 -4.84 13.47 9.20
N ALA A 160 -3.98 14.38 9.65
CA ALA A 160 -3.17 15.26 8.83
C ALA A 160 -1.68 15.06 9.16
N THR A 161 -0.77 15.62 8.37
CA THR A 161 0.69 15.51 8.56
C THR A 161 1.17 14.06 8.56
N CYS A 162 0.50 13.18 7.82
CA CYS A 162 0.88 11.77 7.74
C CYS A 162 2.09 11.58 6.82
N TYR A 163 3.04 10.74 7.25
CA TYR A 163 4.20 10.37 6.44
C TYR A 163 3.85 9.19 5.52
N LEU A 164 4.20 9.32 4.25
CA LEU A 164 3.94 8.32 3.22
C LEU A 164 5.27 7.81 2.61
N PRO A 165 5.29 6.57 2.09
CA PRO A 165 6.45 6.08 1.35
C PRO A 165 6.63 6.88 0.06
N LEU A 166 7.88 7.14 -0.32
CA LEU A 166 8.21 7.75 -1.60
C LEU A 166 8.40 6.66 -2.65
N SER A 167 7.89 6.90 -3.85
CA SER A 167 8.12 6.02 -4.99
C SER A 167 9.58 6.09 -5.45
N ASP A 168 10.21 4.92 -5.64
CA ASP A 168 11.54 4.77 -6.22
C ASP A 168 11.50 4.65 -7.76
N ASN A 169 10.32 4.83 -8.37
CA ASN A 169 10.17 4.69 -9.81
C ASN A 169 10.96 5.76 -10.57
N MET A 170 11.97 5.30 -11.32
CA MET A 170 12.86 6.15 -12.12
C MET A 170 12.19 6.74 -13.38
N GLU A 171 11.04 6.19 -13.79
CA GLU A 171 10.26 6.70 -14.93
C GLU A 171 9.50 7.98 -14.60
N LEU A 172 9.31 8.26 -13.30
CA LEU A 172 8.70 9.50 -12.86
C LEU A 172 9.60 10.68 -13.20
N SER A 173 9.03 11.70 -13.82
CA SER A 173 9.76 12.92 -14.17
C SER A 173 10.50 13.48 -12.94
N LYS A 174 11.78 13.88 -13.13
CA LYS A 174 12.59 14.53 -12.10
C LYS A 174 12.04 15.89 -11.63
N GLN A 175 11.13 16.48 -12.41
CA GLN A 175 10.45 17.73 -12.08
C GLN A 175 9.30 17.56 -11.07
N LEU A 176 8.96 16.32 -10.72
CA LEU A 176 7.92 16.05 -9.73
C LEU A 176 8.47 16.20 -8.32
N GLY A 177 7.83 17.06 -7.53
CA GLY A 177 8.17 17.29 -6.13
C GLY A 177 7.87 16.08 -5.23
N THR A 178 8.24 16.19 -3.96
CA THR A 178 8.09 15.14 -2.94
C THR A 178 6.66 14.68 -2.77
N ARG A 179 5.66 15.59 -2.83
CA ARG A 179 4.23 15.25 -2.73
C ARG A 179 3.77 14.31 -3.85
N HIS A 180 4.23 14.51 -5.07
CA HIS A 180 3.90 13.62 -6.18
C HIS A 180 4.52 12.23 -5.99
N ARG A 181 5.80 12.17 -5.57
CA ARG A 181 6.47 10.89 -5.29
C ARG A 181 5.83 10.15 -4.13
N ALA A 182 5.39 10.86 -3.09
CA ALA A 182 4.67 10.29 -1.97
C ALA A 182 3.29 9.77 -2.39
N GLY A 183 2.56 10.52 -3.22
CA GLY A 183 1.26 10.11 -3.75
C GLY A 183 1.34 8.85 -4.60
N VAL A 184 2.36 8.74 -5.46
CA VAL A 184 2.60 7.52 -6.23
C VAL A 184 3.03 6.39 -5.29
N GLY A 185 3.96 6.63 -4.37
CA GLY A 185 4.50 5.62 -3.45
C GLY A 185 3.42 4.94 -2.61
N ILE A 186 2.48 5.70 -2.04
CA ILE A 186 1.36 5.10 -1.30
C ILE A 186 0.44 4.29 -2.21
N SER A 187 0.21 4.73 -3.45
CA SER A 187 -0.64 4.04 -4.42
C SER A 187 0.00 2.78 -5.02
N GLU A 188 1.32 2.58 -4.87
CA GLU A 188 2.03 1.36 -5.26
C GLU A 188 1.79 0.22 -4.25
N VAL A 189 1.63 0.58 -2.96
CA VAL A 189 1.55 -0.39 -1.85
C VAL A 189 0.13 -0.56 -1.29
N THR A 190 -0.81 0.28 -1.72
CA THR A 190 -2.22 0.24 -1.29
C THR A 190 -3.15 0.45 -2.48
N ASP A 191 -4.46 0.26 -2.28
CA ASP A 191 -5.51 0.55 -3.26
C ASP A 191 -6.05 1.99 -3.15
N SER A 192 -5.37 2.85 -2.39
CA SER A 192 -5.80 4.22 -2.17
C SER A 192 -5.78 5.06 -3.44
N VAL A 193 -6.69 6.04 -3.50
CA VAL A 193 -6.67 7.12 -4.48
C VAL A 193 -6.03 8.34 -3.84
N THR A 194 -4.97 8.86 -4.46
CA THR A 194 -4.24 10.00 -3.90
C THR A 194 -4.36 11.20 -4.82
N ILE A 195 -4.87 12.31 -4.29
CA ILE A 195 -5.00 13.58 -5.01
C ILE A 195 -3.84 14.48 -4.60
N ILE A 196 -3.17 15.06 -5.58
CA ILE A 196 -2.02 15.94 -5.40
C ILE A 196 -2.30 17.28 -6.06
N VAL A 197 -2.16 18.36 -5.31
CA VAL A 197 -2.17 19.73 -5.82
C VAL A 197 -0.73 20.24 -5.82
N SER A 198 -0.27 20.70 -6.98
CA SER A 198 1.11 21.21 -7.15
C SER A 198 1.24 22.64 -6.64
N GLU A 199 2.17 22.90 -5.73
CA GLU A 199 2.50 24.26 -5.27
C GLU A 199 3.23 25.08 -6.32
N GLU A 200 3.84 24.47 -7.33
CA GLU A 200 4.54 25.17 -8.40
C GLU A 200 3.59 25.61 -9.51
N THR A 201 2.72 24.69 -9.96
CA THR A 201 1.88 24.88 -11.14
C THR A 201 0.41 25.12 -10.83
N GLY A 202 -0.06 24.73 -9.63
CA GLY A 202 -1.47 24.73 -9.25
C GLY A 202 -2.26 23.56 -9.87
N GLN A 203 -1.62 22.70 -10.67
CA GLN A 203 -2.28 21.59 -11.34
C GLN A 203 -2.68 20.49 -10.36
N VAL A 204 -3.87 19.93 -10.56
CA VAL A 204 -4.36 18.77 -9.82
C VAL A 204 -3.96 17.50 -10.55
N SER A 205 -3.44 16.53 -9.82
CA SER A 205 -3.03 15.21 -10.31
C SER A 205 -3.62 14.13 -9.42
N VAL A 206 -3.81 12.92 -9.96
CA VAL A 206 -4.26 11.75 -9.20
C VAL A 206 -3.26 10.61 -9.38
N ALA A 207 -2.90 9.97 -8.27
CA ALA A 207 -2.12 8.73 -8.26
C ALA A 207 -3.00 7.57 -7.82
N GLN A 208 -2.98 6.48 -8.59
CA GLN A 208 -3.70 5.24 -8.30
C GLN A 208 -2.96 4.06 -8.92
N ASN A 209 -2.82 2.95 -8.19
CA ASN A 209 -2.15 1.73 -8.65
C ASN A 209 -0.73 1.99 -9.23
N GLY A 210 0.04 2.88 -8.60
CA GLY A 210 1.38 3.26 -9.03
C GLY A 210 1.45 4.14 -10.29
N ARG A 211 0.31 4.62 -10.80
CA ARG A 211 0.22 5.48 -11.99
C ARG A 211 -0.20 6.88 -11.60
N LEU A 212 0.42 7.88 -12.24
CA LEU A 212 0.11 9.29 -12.03
C LEU A 212 -0.59 9.87 -13.26
N LEU A 213 -1.83 10.33 -13.06
CA LEU A 213 -2.59 11.12 -14.04
C LEU A 213 -2.41 12.60 -13.70
N ARG A 214 -1.86 13.37 -14.63
CA ARG A 214 -1.52 14.79 -14.40
C ARG A 214 -2.53 15.70 -15.06
N ASN A 215 -2.69 16.91 -14.47
CA ASN A 215 -3.50 18.00 -15.02
C ASN A 215 -4.94 17.56 -15.34
N ILE A 216 -5.59 16.94 -14.36
CA ILE A 216 -6.97 16.49 -14.49
C ILE A 216 -7.96 17.65 -14.25
N SER A 217 -9.07 17.61 -14.97
CA SER A 217 -10.17 18.55 -14.77
C SER A 217 -11.07 18.13 -13.60
N SER A 218 -11.93 19.04 -13.15
CA SER A 218 -12.90 18.75 -12.07
C SER A 218 -13.88 17.64 -12.44
N SER A 219 -14.26 17.51 -13.71
CA SER A 219 -15.11 16.43 -14.20
C SER A 219 -14.38 15.08 -14.15
N GLN A 220 -13.12 15.03 -14.58
CA GLN A 220 -12.29 13.83 -14.51
C GLN A 220 -12.02 13.40 -13.06
N LEU A 221 -11.79 14.36 -12.13
CA LEU A 221 -11.59 14.05 -10.71
C LEU A 221 -12.84 13.43 -10.08
N ARG A 222 -14.03 13.76 -10.59
CA ARG A 222 -15.28 13.15 -10.12
C ARG A 222 -15.48 11.71 -10.57
N GLU A 223 -14.89 11.31 -11.70
CA GLU A 223 -15.03 9.98 -12.29
C GLU A 223 -14.05 8.96 -11.69
N VAL A 224 -13.01 9.43 -11.00
CA VAL A 224 -12.01 8.60 -10.30
C VAL A 224 -12.52 8.20 -8.91
#